data_24b74476f6a7323080e39f201c0d2009
#
_entry.id   24b74476f6a7323080e39f201c0d2009
#
_cell.length_a   1.000
_cell.length_b   1.000
_cell.length_c   1.000
_cell.angle_alpha   90.00
_cell.angle_beta   90.00
_cell.angle_gamma   90.00
#
_symmetry.space_group_name_H-M   'P 1'
#
loop_
_entity.id
_entity.type
_entity.pdbx_description
1 polymer ?
#
loop_
_entity_poly.entity_id
_entity_poly.type
_entity_poly.pdbx_seq_one_letter_code
_entity_poly.pdbx_strand_id
1 'polypeptide(L)'
;MITNDTFEFVVHKENFLSESQCVKLMRYLERNEPTISELAGNYDNNIMNKEVRDNQEVKINDEKLNNKLKMLFELANHSIFKYNIQELESVKILKYGVGGKYKWHTDSGAKETSTRKLTAIVQLSDETNYEGGDLEFGITDETGKNNYTAKRTRGSITIFPAFLSHRVTPITQGTRYSLITWMNGDCFV
;
A
#
# COMPACT_ATOMS: atom_id res chain seq x y z
N MET A 1 -13.53 -14.49 5.52
CA MET A 1 -13.49 -13.92 6.89
C MET A 1 -12.34 -12.93 6.92
N ILE A 2 -12.53 -11.71 7.41
CA ILE A 2 -11.44 -10.76 7.66
C ILE A 2 -10.87 -11.16 9.01
N THR A 3 -9.62 -11.62 9.03
CA THR A 3 -8.92 -11.88 10.28
C THR A 3 -8.20 -10.61 10.68
N ASN A 4 -8.50 -10.06 11.86
CA ASN A 4 -7.63 -9.11 12.52
C ASN A 4 -6.40 -9.88 13.01
N ASP A 5 -5.24 -9.64 12.43
CA ASP A 5 -4.01 -9.96 13.14
C ASP A 5 -3.85 -8.90 14.23
N THR A 6 -4.17 -9.25 15.45
CA THR A 6 -3.84 -8.67 16.76
C THR A 6 -3.81 -7.15 16.97
N PHE A 7 -3.93 -6.30 15.94
CA PHE A 7 -3.96 -4.85 16.07
C PHE A 7 -5.26 -4.29 15.48
N GLU A 8 -6.01 -3.53 16.28
CA GLU A 8 -7.28 -2.91 15.91
C GLU A 8 -7.22 -2.00 14.68
N PHE A 9 -6.00 -1.64 14.22
CA PHE A 9 -5.77 -0.68 13.14
C PHE A 9 -5.26 -1.28 11.83
N VAL A 10 -4.90 -2.56 11.78
CA VAL A 10 -4.38 -3.19 10.56
C VAL A 10 -5.17 -4.45 10.24
N VAL A 11 -5.85 -4.43 9.12
CA VAL A 11 -6.62 -5.57 8.59
C VAL A 11 -5.79 -6.30 7.56
N HIS A 12 -5.57 -7.58 7.76
CA HIS A 12 -4.89 -8.44 6.79
C HIS A 12 -5.84 -9.50 6.25
N LYS A 13 -5.80 -9.73 4.93
CA LYS A 13 -6.56 -10.79 4.27
C LYS A 13 -5.69 -11.51 3.26
N GLU A 14 -5.50 -12.81 3.46
CA GLU A 14 -4.83 -13.67 2.50
C GLU A 14 -5.72 -14.01 1.30
N ASN A 15 -5.10 -14.42 0.19
CA ASN A 15 -5.79 -14.87 -1.02
C ASN A 15 -6.77 -13.82 -1.61
N PHE A 16 -6.44 -12.53 -1.47
CA PHE A 16 -7.20 -11.47 -2.12
C PHE A 16 -7.01 -11.55 -3.65
N LEU A 17 -5.79 -11.78 -4.14
CA LEU A 17 -5.52 -12.08 -5.53
C LEU A 17 -4.93 -13.49 -5.67
N SER A 18 -5.26 -14.18 -6.76
CA SER A 18 -4.56 -15.40 -7.12
C SER A 18 -3.14 -15.11 -7.63
N GLU A 19 -2.27 -16.11 -7.60
CA GLU A 19 -0.93 -16.00 -8.17
C GLU A 19 -0.94 -15.53 -9.63
N SER A 20 -1.81 -16.09 -10.46
CA SER A 20 -1.95 -15.70 -11.86
C SER A 20 -2.35 -14.23 -12.04
N GLN A 21 -3.20 -13.70 -11.15
CA GLN A 21 -3.57 -12.28 -11.14
C GLN A 21 -2.38 -11.41 -10.72
N CYS A 22 -1.61 -11.81 -9.71
CA CYS A 22 -0.39 -11.10 -9.31
C CYS A 22 0.63 -11.03 -10.45
N VAL A 23 0.90 -12.17 -11.10
CA VAL A 23 1.81 -12.23 -12.25
C VAL A 23 1.35 -11.35 -13.41
N LYS A 24 0.03 -11.33 -13.71
CA LYS A 24 -0.54 -10.45 -14.74
C LYS A 24 -0.29 -8.98 -14.44
N LEU A 25 -0.48 -8.55 -13.19
CA LEU A 25 -0.26 -7.16 -12.76
C LEU A 25 1.22 -6.77 -12.82
N MET A 26 2.13 -7.64 -12.39
CA MET A 26 3.57 -7.40 -12.50
C MET A 26 4.00 -7.23 -13.97
N ARG A 27 3.53 -8.11 -14.85
CA ARG A 27 3.78 -8.00 -16.30
C ARG A 27 3.18 -6.74 -16.92
N TYR A 28 2.03 -6.28 -16.41
CA TYR A 28 1.43 -5.03 -16.86
C TYR A 28 2.36 -3.85 -16.59
N LEU A 29 2.93 -3.76 -15.39
CA LEU A 29 3.90 -2.69 -15.06
C LEU A 29 5.11 -2.74 -15.99
N GLU A 30 5.71 -3.91 -16.22
CA GLU A 30 6.91 -4.05 -17.08
C GLU A 30 6.68 -3.64 -18.55
N ARG A 31 5.44 -3.68 -19.02
CA ARG A 31 5.06 -3.36 -20.41
C ARG A 31 4.63 -1.91 -20.63
N ASN A 32 4.36 -1.14 -19.56
CA ASN A 32 3.72 0.16 -19.64
C ASN A 32 4.61 1.33 -19.21
N GLU A 33 5.94 1.20 -19.38
CA GLU A 33 6.93 2.27 -19.12
C GLU A 33 6.72 2.93 -17.74
N PRO A 34 7.05 2.27 -16.65
CA PRO A 34 6.80 2.80 -15.31
C PRO A 34 7.59 4.09 -15.07
N THR A 35 6.95 5.06 -14.43
CA THR A 35 7.57 6.31 -14.03
C THR A 35 8.11 6.22 -12.60
N ILE A 36 9.08 7.06 -12.25
CA ILE A 36 9.53 7.20 -10.87
C ILE A 36 8.40 7.85 -10.07
N SER A 37 8.09 7.27 -8.90
CA SER A 37 7.03 7.80 -8.04
C SER A 37 7.39 9.17 -7.46
N GLU A 38 6.43 10.08 -7.49
CA GLU A 38 6.54 11.40 -6.90
C GLU A 38 6.14 11.41 -5.42
N LEU A 39 6.66 12.37 -4.66
CA LEU A 39 6.23 12.63 -3.29
C LEU A 39 5.00 13.53 -3.32
N ALA A 40 3.89 13.11 -2.71
CA ALA A 40 2.74 13.97 -2.52
C ALA A 40 3.04 15.08 -1.51
N GLY A 41 2.57 16.31 -1.78
CA GLY A 41 2.58 17.42 -0.81
C GLY A 41 3.80 18.35 -0.84
N ASN A 42 4.75 18.22 -1.76
CA ASN A 42 5.80 19.21 -1.94
C ASN A 42 5.31 20.43 -2.74
N TYR A 43 5.40 21.61 -2.14
CA TYR A 43 4.80 22.87 -2.59
C TYR A 43 5.48 23.50 -3.82
N ASP A 44 6.72 23.08 -4.14
CA ASP A 44 7.47 23.61 -5.28
C ASP A 44 8.19 22.47 -5.99
N ASN A 45 7.66 22.15 -7.17
CA ASN A 45 8.18 21.13 -8.09
C ASN A 45 8.08 19.68 -7.57
N ASN A 46 7.57 18.80 -8.40
CA ASN A 46 7.60 17.34 -8.26
C ASN A 46 9.01 16.84 -7.96
N ILE A 47 9.47 16.98 -6.69
CA ILE A 47 10.81 16.59 -6.30
C ILE A 47 10.80 15.08 -6.10
N MET A 48 11.35 14.38 -7.08
CA MET A 48 11.79 13.01 -6.95
C MET A 48 12.94 12.96 -5.94
N ASN A 49 12.64 12.74 -4.67
CA ASN A 49 13.66 12.58 -3.66
C ASN A 49 13.87 11.09 -3.36
N LYS A 50 14.80 10.46 -4.10
CA LYS A 50 15.16 9.05 -3.93
C LYS A 50 15.68 8.70 -2.53
N GLU A 51 16.16 9.69 -1.78
CA GLU A 51 16.53 9.50 -0.37
C GLU A 51 15.32 9.22 0.52
N VAL A 52 14.14 9.69 0.13
CA VAL A 52 12.88 9.50 0.84
C VAL A 52 12.09 8.34 0.24
N ARG A 53 11.90 8.35 -1.10
CA ARG A 53 11.13 7.35 -1.83
C ARG A 53 11.85 6.99 -3.13
N ASP A 54 12.20 5.72 -3.29
CA ASP A 54 12.81 5.18 -4.50
C ASP A 54 12.05 3.94 -4.98
N ASN A 55 11.14 4.16 -5.89
CA ASN A 55 10.36 3.12 -6.57
C ASN A 55 9.82 3.64 -7.90
N GLN A 56 9.40 2.73 -8.76
CA GLN A 56 8.69 3.01 -9.99
C GLN A 56 7.20 2.69 -9.82
N GLU A 57 6.34 3.39 -10.56
CA GLU A 57 4.89 3.15 -10.54
C GLU A 57 4.25 3.21 -11.92
N VAL A 58 3.13 2.51 -12.06
CA VAL A 58 2.21 2.64 -13.18
C VAL A 58 0.78 2.64 -12.66
N LYS A 59 -0.07 3.52 -13.20
CA LYS A 59 -1.51 3.50 -12.90
C LYS A 59 -2.18 2.40 -13.71
N ILE A 60 -3.15 1.73 -13.10
CA ILE A 60 -3.97 0.73 -13.77
C ILE A 60 -5.45 1.07 -13.59
N ASN A 61 -6.22 0.91 -14.66
CA ASN A 61 -7.67 1.02 -14.63
C ASN A 61 -8.27 -0.34 -15.05
N ASP A 62 -8.59 -1.17 -14.06
CA ASP A 62 -9.27 -2.46 -14.22
C ASP A 62 -10.53 -2.44 -13.36
N GLU A 63 -11.68 -2.33 -13.99
CA GLU A 63 -12.97 -2.19 -13.31
C GLU A 63 -13.27 -3.35 -12.35
N LYS A 64 -12.92 -4.59 -12.72
CA LYS A 64 -13.14 -5.77 -11.86
C LYS A 64 -12.27 -5.71 -10.61
N LEU A 65 -11.01 -5.27 -10.77
CA LEU A 65 -10.10 -5.08 -9.64
C LEU A 65 -10.57 -3.93 -8.76
N ASN A 66 -10.96 -2.80 -9.35
CA ASN A 66 -11.46 -1.63 -8.62
C ASN A 66 -12.70 -1.98 -7.79
N ASN A 67 -13.67 -2.68 -8.37
CA ASN A 67 -14.87 -3.13 -7.66
C ASN A 67 -14.53 -4.08 -6.51
N LYS A 68 -13.60 -5.01 -6.73
CA LYS A 68 -13.14 -5.94 -5.68
C LYS A 68 -12.45 -5.23 -4.52
N LEU A 69 -11.62 -4.23 -4.81
CA LEU A 69 -10.97 -3.38 -3.81
C LEU A 69 -11.99 -2.57 -3.02
N LYS A 70 -12.93 -1.91 -3.72
CA LYS A 70 -13.98 -1.12 -3.10
C LYS A 70 -14.83 -1.94 -2.13
N MET A 71 -15.31 -3.10 -2.55
CA MET A 71 -16.08 -4.01 -1.68
C MET A 71 -15.29 -4.40 -0.42
N LEU A 72 -13.98 -4.65 -0.53
CA LEU A 72 -13.18 -5.02 0.63
C LEU A 72 -12.93 -3.84 1.56
N PHE A 73 -12.72 -2.62 1.04
CA PHE A 73 -12.66 -1.42 1.84
C PHE A 73 -13.96 -1.17 2.60
N GLU A 74 -15.10 -1.28 1.93
CA GLU A 74 -16.43 -1.13 2.54
C GLU A 74 -16.65 -2.14 3.67
N LEU A 75 -16.27 -3.41 3.43
CA LEU A 75 -16.39 -4.46 4.43
C LEU A 75 -15.47 -4.21 5.64
N ALA A 76 -14.20 -3.86 5.41
CA ALA A 76 -13.24 -3.53 6.48
C ALA A 76 -13.70 -2.29 7.26
N ASN A 77 -14.17 -1.27 6.55
CA ASN A 77 -14.67 -0.04 7.16
C ASN A 77 -15.92 -0.30 7.99
N HIS A 78 -16.88 -1.06 7.45
CA HIS A 78 -18.10 -1.43 8.20
C HIS A 78 -17.79 -2.23 9.46
N SER A 79 -16.81 -3.13 9.40
CA SER A 79 -16.49 -4.00 10.52
C SER A 79 -15.63 -3.33 11.60
N ILE A 80 -14.68 -2.46 11.18
CA ILE A 80 -13.58 -2.02 12.04
C ILE A 80 -13.47 -0.50 12.12
N PHE A 81 -13.23 0.20 10.98
CA PHE A 81 -12.78 1.59 11.01
C PHE A 81 -13.88 2.62 11.20
N LYS A 82 -15.09 2.38 10.66
CA LYS A 82 -16.26 3.25 10.80
C LYS A 82 -16.11 4.69 10.29
N TYR A 83 -15.25 4.90 9.28
CA TYR A 83 -15.08 6.21 8.66
C TYR A 83 -16.21 6.52 7.67
N ASN A 84 -16.44 7.80 7.39
CA ASN A 84 -17.22 8.21 6.25
C ASN A 84 -16.35 8.10 5.00
N ILE A 85 -16.54 7.03 4.22
CA ILE A 85 -15.78 6.74 2.98
C ILE A 85 -16.68 6.96 1.77
N GLN A 86 -16.09 7.40 0.65
CA GLN A 86 -16.84 7.80 -0.54
C GLN A 86 -16.32 7.13 -1.81
N GLU A 87 -15.07 7.37 -2.20
CA GLU A 87 -14.55 6.96 -3.49
C GLU A 87 -13.17 6.29 -3.42
N LEU A 88 -12.95 5.37 -4.36
CA LEU A 88 -11.66 4.74 -4.55
C LEU A 88 -10.76 5.63 -5.40
N GLU A 89 -9.56 5.94 -4.90
CA GLU A 89 -8.54 6.64 -5.65
C GLU A 89 -7.90 5.71 -6.70
N SER A 90 -7.16 6.29 -7.66
CA SER A 90 -6.51 5.52 -8.71
C SER A 90 -5.60 4.42 -8.17
N VAL A 91 -5.74 3.23 -8.73
CA VAL A 91 -4.92 2.06 -8.35
C VAL A 91 -3.57 2.16 -9.06
N LYS A 92 -2.49 1.95 -8.30
CA LYS A 92 -1.12 1.98 -8.80
C LYS A 92 -0.41 0.65 -8.51
N ILE A 93 0.39 0.19 -9.47
CA ILE A 93 1.33 -0.91 -9.26
C ILE A 93 2.70 -0.28 -9.02
N LEU A 94 3.40 -0.75 -7.99
CA LEU A 94 4.70 -0.25 -7.56
C LEU A 94 5.76 -1.32 -7.76
N LYS A 95 6.98 -0.90 -8.13
CA LYS A 95 8.17 -1.72 -8.26
C LYS A 95 9.31 -1.11 -7.45
N TYR A 96 9.87 -1.90 -6.54
CA TYR A 96 11.04 -1.57 -5.75
C TYR A 96 12.19 -2.51 -6.16
N GLY A 97 13.23 -1.97 -6.78
CA GLY A 97 14.49 -2.68 -7.05
C GLY A 97 15.43 -2.61 -5.84
N VAL A 98 16.64 -3.15 -5.96
CA VAL A 98 17.67 -3.07 -4.91
C VAL A 98 17.96 -1.61 -4.56
N GLY A 99 17.97 -1.31 -3.25
CA GLY A 99 18.04 0.05 -2.70
C GLY A 99 16.69 0.77 -2.60
N GLY A 100 15.68 0.29 -3.33
CA GLY A 100 14.32 0.85 -3.33
C GLY A 100 13.69 0.81 -1.93
N LYS A 101 13.07 1.92 -1.54
CA LYS A 101 12.54 2.14 -0.20
C LYS A 101 11.47 3.22 -0.20
N TYR A 102 10.74 3.32 0.91
CA TYR A 102 9.96 4.50 1.26
C TYR A 102 10.07 4.73 2.76
N LYS A 103 10.67 5.86 3.16
CA LYS A 103 10.88 6.22 4.59
C LYS A 103 9.56 6.36 5.33
N TRP A 104 9.62 6.53 6.65
CA TRP A 104 8.47 6.78 7.50
C TRP A 104 7.64 7.94 6.99
N HIS A 105 6.35 7.69 6.75
CA HIS A 105 5.38 8.67 6.25
C HIS A 105 3.96 8.27 6.64
N THR A 106 3.03 9.19 6.40
CA THR A 106 1.59 8.94 6.41
C THR A 106 1.05 9.21 5.01
N ASP A 107 -0.01 8.52 4.62
CA ASP A 107 -0.65 8.72 3.31
C ASP A 107 -1.67 9.86 3.35
N SER A 108 -2.21 10.17 4.54
CA SER A 108 -3.08 11.33 4.78
C SER A 108 -2.24 12.52 5.21
N GLY A 109 -2.53 13.68 4.65
CA GLY A 109 -1.83 14.93 4.94
C GLY A 109 -2.68 16.14 4.57
N ALA A 110 -2.05 17.15 3.94
CA ALA A 110 -2.73 18.35 3.47
C ALA A 110 -3.12 18.23 1.99
N LYS A 111 -3.97 19.15 1.51
CA LYS A 111 -4.41 19.26 0.10
C LYS A 111 -5.02 17.95 -0.43
N GLU A 112 -4.49 17.43 -1.53
CA GLU A 112 -5.03 16.27 -2.25
C GLU A 112 -5.05 15.00 -1.41
N THR A 113 -4.20 14.91 -0.37
CA THR A 113 -4.16 13.74 0.50
C THR A 113 -5.01 13.87 1.76
N SER A 114 -5.63 15.03 2.00
CA SER A 114 -6.45 15.31 3.20
C SER A 114 -7.71 14.46 3.27
N THR A 115 -8.20 13.99 2.15
CA THR A 115 -9.41 13.15 2.04
C THR A 115 -9.13 11.67 2.21
N ARG A 116 -7.87 11.20 2.18
CA ARG A 116 -7.54 9.79 2.33
C ARG A 116 -7.86 9.28 3.73
N LYS A 117 -8.73 8.27 3.82
CA LYS A 117 -9.14 7.62 5.07
C LYS A 117 -8.46 6.29 5.30
N LEU A 118 -8.44 5.46 4.28
CA LEU A 118 -7.84 4.13 4.33
C LEU A 118 -6.86 3.93 3.19
N THR A 119 -5.78 3.23 3.47
CA THR A 119 -4.80 2.73 2.51
C THR A 119 -4.95 1.22 2.37
N ALA A 120 -4.85 0.70 1.15
CA ALA A 120 -4.74 -0.72 0.88
C ALA A 120 -3.46 -1.01 0.10
N ILE A 121 -2.70 -1.99 0.56
CA ILE A 121 -1.50 -2.49 -0.12
C ILE A 121 -1.69 -3.99 -0.39
N VAL A 122 -1.56 -4.39 -1.67
CA VAL A 122 -1.59 -5.80 -2.08
C VAL A 122 -0.18 -6.25 -2.41
N GLN A 123 0.26 -7.34 -1.80
CA GLN A 123 1.55 -7.95 -2.09
C GLN A 123 1.47 -8.76 -3.38
N LEU A 124 2.28 -8.42 -4.40
CA LEU A 124 2.27 -9.09 -5.69
C LEU A 124 3.43 -10.07 -5.85
N SER A 125 4.60 -9.75 -5.30
CA SER A 125 5.78 -10.62 -5.31
C SER A 125 5.61 -11.81 -4.39
N ASP A 126 6.25 -12.91 -4.76
CA ASP A 126 6.52 -14.00 -3.83
C ASP A 126 7.57 -13.54 -2.80
N GLU A 127 7.37 -13.88 -1.55
CA GLU A 127 8.26 -13.49 -0.45
C GLU A 127 9.68 -14.07 -0.58
N THR A 128 9.85 -15.15 -1.35
CA THR A 128 11.14 -15.80 -1.62
C THR A 128 11.96 -15.11 -2.71
N ASN A 129 11.34 -14.18 -3.47
CA ASN A 129 11.97 -13.54 -4.62
C ASN A 129 12.71 -12.24 -4.30
N TYR A 130 12.70 -11.80 -3.02
CA TYR A 130 13.36 -10.57 -2.60
C TYR A 130 13.66 -10.58 -1.10
N GLU A 131 14.66 -9.80 -0.69
CA GLU A 131 15.01 -9.55 0.71
C GLU A 131 14.87 -8.07 1.05
N GLY A 132 14.55 -7.76 2.33
CA GLY A 132 14.15 -6.42 2.74
C GLY A 132 12.76 -6.08 2.22
N GLY A 133 12.45 -4.79 2.05
CA GLY A 133 11.18 -4.32 1.51
C GLY A 133 9.97 -4.60 2.42
N ASP A 134 10.20 -4.72 3.71
CA ASP A 134 9.14 -4.94 4.68
C ASP A 134 8.24 -3.72 4.81
N LEU A 135 6.94 -3.95 4.83
CA LEU A 135 5.95 -2.94 5.20
C LEU A 135 5.84 -2.91 6.72
N GLU A 136 6.43 -1.90 7.33
CA GLU A 136 6.41 -1.71 8.78
C GLU A 136 5.53 -0.54 9.17
N PHE A 137 4.91 -0.63 10.35
CA PHE A 137 4.03 0.40 10.92
C PHE A 137 4.65 1.01 12.17
N GLY A 138 4.37 2.29 12.41
CA GLY A 138 4.80 3.04 13.59
C GLY A 138 4.01 2.68 14.87
N ILE A 139 3.64 1.42 15.00
CA ILE A 139 3.04 0.79 16.17
C ILE A 139 3.89 -0.40 16.57
N THR A 140 3.96 -0.69 17.86
CA THR A 140 4.74 -1.83 18.34
C THR A 140 3.99 -3.14 18.12
N ASP A 141 4.74 -4.22 17.94
CA ASP A 141 4.22 -5.58 17.97
C ASP A 141 3.70 -5.95 19.37
N GLU A 142 3.16 -7.15 19.53
CA GLU A 142 2.65 -7.67 20.79
C GLU A 142 3.71 -7.75 21.92
N THR A 143 5.01 -7.73 21.56
CA THR A 143 6.11 -7.70 22.52
C THR A 143 6.41 -6.31 23.03
N GLY A 144 5.89 -5.25 22.37
CA GLY A 144 6.18 -3.85 22.66
C GLY A 144 7.60 -3.39 22.31
N LYS A 145 8.37 -4.23 21.60
CA LYS A 145 9.80 -3.97 21.31
C LYS A 145 10.09 -3.63 19.87
N ASN A 146 9.31 -4.18 18.93
CA ASN A 146 9.53 -4.04 17.50
C ASN A 146 8.36 -3.31 16.83
N ASN A 147 8.62 -2.70 15.69
CA ASN A 147 7.55 -2.21 14.84
C ASN A 147 6.72 -3.39 14.31
N TYR A 148 5.40 -3.22 14.23
CA TYR A 148 4.56 -4.21 13.58
C TYR A 148 4.89 -4.29 12.08
N THR A 149 5.09 -5.50 11.57
CA THR A 149 5.44 -5.77 10.17
C THR A 149 4.32 -6.57 9.51
N ALA A 150 3.84 -6.09 8.36
CA ALA A 150 2.83 -6.79 7.58
C ALA A 150 3.35 -8.11 7.01
N LYS A 151 2.46 -9.08 6.88
CA LYS A 151 2.77 -10.35 6.20
C LYS A 151 3.14 -10.13 4.73
N ARG A 152 4.05 -10.93 4.21
CA ARG A 152 4.59 -10.85 2.85
C ARG A 152 3.94 -11.83 1.87
N THR A 153 2.91 -12.55 2.30
CA THR A 153 2.24 -13.59 1.50
C THR A 153 1.72 -13.02 0.18
N ARG A 154 2.16 -13.59 -0.95
CA ARG A 154 1.72 -13.19 -2.29
C ARG A 154 0.20 -13.25 -2.42
N GLY A 155 -0.39 -12.21 -3.01
CA GLY A 155 -1.82 -12.08 -3.20
C GLY A 155 -2.59 -11.66 -1.94
N SER A 156 -1.91 -11.45 -0.81
CA SER A 156 -2.54 -10.87 0.38
C SER A 156 -2.75 -9.36 0.23
N ILE A 157 -3.71 -8.82 0.97
CA ILE A 157 -3.97 -7.39 1.09
C ILE A 157 -3.92 -6.96 2.54
N THR A 158 -3.31 -5.80 2.79
CA THR A 158 -3.28 -5.14 4.09
C THR A 158 -3.99 -3.79 3.97
N ILE A 159 -4.98 -3.53 4.85
CA ILE A 159 -5.76 -2.28 4.89
C ILE A 159 -5.54 -1.63 6.24
N PHE A 160 -5.28 -0.32 6.24
CA PHE A 160 -5.00 0.46 7.45
C PHE A 160 -5.41 1.92 7.29
N PRO A 161 -5.58 2.68 8.40
CA PRO A 161 -5.84 4.11 8.35
C PRO A 161 -4.74 4.88 7.63
N ALA A 162 -5.09 5.78 6.71
CA ALA A 162 -4.12 6.54 5.92
C ALA A 162 -3.22 7.46 6.77
N PHE A 163 -3.63 7.79 8.00
CA PHE A 163 -2.82 8.56 8.95
C PHE A 163 -1.82 7.70 9.75
N LEU A 164 -1.90 6.37 9.67
CA LEU A 164 -0.98 5.47 10.37
C LEU A 164 0.41 5.57 9.75
N SER A 165 1.40 5.95 10.57
CA SER A 165 2.80 6.03 10.12
C SER A 165 3.30 4.65 9.69
N HIS A 166 3.90 4.58 8.50
CA HIS A 166 4.43 3.34 7.95
C HIS A 166 5.63 3.60 7.04
N ARG A 167 6.37 2.55 6.72
CA ARG A 167 7.50 2.60 5.79
C ARG A 167 7.63 1.33 4.97
N VAL A 168 8.38 1.41 3.88
CA VAL A 168 8.96 0.24 3.19
C VAL A 168 10.46 0.24 3.42
N THR A 169 10.98 -0.81 4.08
CA THR A 169 12.42 -0.95 4.32
C THR A 169 13.18 -1.13 3.00
N PRO A 170 14.49 -0.80 2.93
CA PRO A 170 15.26 -0.96 1.71
C PRO A 170 15.25 -2.42 1.22
N ILE A 171 15.08 -2.59 -0.10
CA ILE A 171 15.32 -3.89 -0.77
C ILE A 171 16.82 -4.16 -0.77
N THR A 172 17.23 -5.30 -0.25
CA THR A 172 18.64 -5.71 -0.23
C THR A 172 18.98 -6.68 -1.36
N GLN A 173 17.99 -7.48 -1.81
CA GLN A 173 18.12 -8.40 -2.93
C GLN A 173 16.79 -8.55 -3.67
N GLY A 174 16.85 -8.75 -4.99
CA GLY A 174 15.67 -9.03 -5.83
C GLY A 174 14.82 -7.80 -6.12
N THR A 175 13.53 -8.03 -6.36
CA THR A 175 12.58 -6.97 -6.71
C THR A 175 11.22 -7.23 -6.06
N ARG A 176 10.70 -6.22 -5.36
CA ARG A 176 9.37 -6.27 -4.75
C ARG A 176 8.37 -5.52 -5.62
N TYR A 177 7.24 -6.18 -5.89
CA TYR A 177 6.07 -5.57 -6.52
C TYR A 177 4.90 -5.54 -5.53
N SER A 178 4.19 -4.44 -5.51
CA SER A 178 2.96 -4.28 -4.75
C SER A 178 1.96 -3.45 -5.53
N LEU A 179 0.70 -3.48 -5.10
CA LEU A 179 -0.32 -2.59 -5.59
C LEU A 179 -0.75 -1.70 -4.42
N ILE A 180 -1.03 -0.43 -4.69
CA ILE A 180 -1.52 0.52 -3.69
C ILE A 180 -2.73 1.28 -4.23
N THR A 181 -3.66 1.57 -3.33
CA THR A 181 -4.77 2.49 -3.56
C THR A 181 -5.30 3.02 -2.23
N TRP A 182 -6.12 4.06 -2.31
CA TRP A 182 -6.71 4.72 -1.15
C TRP A 182 -8.22 4.81 -1.29
N MET A 183 -8.89 4.81 -0.15
CA MET A 183 -10.30 5.14 -0.05
C MET A 183 -10.43 6.52 0.57
N ASN A 184 -11.03 7.43 -0.18
CA ASN A 184 -11.26 8.81 0.22
C ASN A 184 -12.60 8.97 0.97
N GLY A 185 -12.71 10.04 1.72
CA GLY A 185 -13.90 10.49 2.42
C GLY A 185 -13.80 11.98 2.75
N ASP A 186 -14.63 12.48 3.65
CA ASP A 186 -14.61 13.88 4.05
C ASP A 186 -13.27 14.26 4.70
N CYS A 187 -12.85 15.52 4.58
CA CYS A 187 -11.70 16.03 5.33
C CYS A 187 -11.90 15.84 6.84
N PHE A 188 -10.81 15.72 7.58
CA PHE A 188 -10.87 15.84 9.04
C PHE A 188 -11.17 17.30 9.39
N VAL A 189 -12.17 17.52 10.23
CA VAL A 189 -12.61 18.82 10.74
C VAL A 189 -12.33 18.95 12.22
#